data_08047cdf352984584cf6656dbf1694bc
#
_entry.id   08047cdf352984584cf6656dbf1694bc
#
_cell.length_a   1.000
_cell.length_b   1.000
_cell.length_c   1.000
_cell.angle_alpha   90.00
_cell.angle_beta   90.00
_cell.angle_gamma   90.00
#
_symmetry.space_group_name_H-M   'P 1'
#
loop_
_entity.id
_entity.type
_entity.pdbx_description
1 polymer ?
#
loop_
_entity_poly.entity_id
_entity_poly.type
_entity_poly.pdbx_seq_one_letter_code
_entity_poly.pdbx_strand_id
1 'polypeptide(L)'
;MTVFSFPVPELVEQSERHLAVVRQRVAFDGIPALFDRAFPAIFGALGEAGLAPIDAPMGVTHGDPGAELDLSVAVPIVSPFVAHGEVTHEVLPSGTGATLLVRGDYARLAAAYEHLFAWIADQDLTPRGIAWEQYLTEPEPGGDPALNETLIVVLVD
;
A
#
# COMPACT_ATOMS: atom_id res chain seq x y z
N MET A 1 -23.97 -15.50 -7.37
CA MET A 1 -22.54 -15.21 -7.53
C MET A 1 -22.34 -13.71 -7.65
N THR A 2 -21.51 -13.16 -6.79
CA THR A 2 -21.19 -11.72 -6.86
C THR A 2 -20.08 -11.50 -7.88
N VAL A 3 -20.34 -10.62 -8.85
CA VAL A 3 -19.33 -10.22 -9.84
C VAL A 3 -18.90 -8.80 -9.52
N PHE A 4 -17.62 -8.62 -9.23
CA PHE A 4 -17.05 -7.30 -9.02
C PHE A 4 -16.68 -6.68 -10.36
N SER A 5 -17.01 -5.41 -10.54
CA SER A 5 -16.63 -4.62 -11.70
C SER A 5 -15.55 -3.62 -11.31
N PHE A 6 -14.50 -3.56 -12.13
CA PHE A 6 -13.38 -2.65 -11.91
C PHE A 6 -13.09 -1.82 -13.15
N PRO A 7 -12.54 -0.60 -13.01
CA PRO A 7 -12.11 0.16 -14.18
C PRO A 7 -10.95 -0.54 -14.88
N VAL A 8 -10.63 -0.09 -16.09
CA VAL A 8 -9.45 -0.56 -16.81
C VAL A 8 -8.21 -0.02 -16.09
N PRO A 9 -7.24 -0.88 -15.74
CA PRO A 9 -6.00 -0.41 -15.14
C PRO A 9 -5.23 0.55 -16.07
N GLU A 10 -4.37 1.37 -15.47
CA GLU A 10 -3.57 2.36 -16.21
C GLU A 10 -2.10 2.21 -15.85
N LEU A 11 -1.22 2.53 -16.80
CA LEU A 11 0.21 2.66 -16.53
C LEU A 11 0.51 4.12 -16.18
N VAL A 12 1.08 4.34 -15.00
CA VAL A 12 1.40 5.67 -14.51
C VAL A 12 2.83 5.66 -13.98
N GLU A 13 3.65 6.62 -14.44
CA GLU A 13 5.00 6.78 -13.92
C GLU A 13 4.97 7.17 -12.45
N GLN A 14 5.73 6.43 -11.64
CA GLN A 14 5.86 6.64 -10.21
C GLN A 14 7.20 7.30 -9.90
N SER A 15 7.17 8.36 -9.10
CA SER A 15 8.38 9.02 -8.62
C SER A 15 8.90 8.30 -7.38
N GLU A 16 10.22 8.36 -7.16
CA GLU A 16 10.83 7.92 -5.92
C GLU A 16 10.24 8.68 -4.73
N ARG A 17 9.98 7.97 -3.63
CA ARG A 17 9.38 8.56 -2.42
C ARG A 17 10.14 8.10 -1.18
N HIS A 18 10.19 8.99 -0.19
CA HIS A 18 10.65 8.64 1.16
C HIS A 18 9.47 8.21 2.01
N LEU A 19 9.65 7.14 2.76
CA LEU A 19 8.62 6.58 3.64
C LEU A 19 9.17 6.38 5.05
N ALA A 20 8.34 6.67 6.05
CA ALA A 20 8.55 6.16 7.40
C ALA A 20 7.74 4.88 7.53
N VAL A 21 8.39 3.78 7.93
CA VAL A 21 7.76 2.46 7.88
C VAL A 21 7.97 1.64 9.14
N VAL A 22 7.04 0.73 9.40
CA VAL A 22 7.24 -0.45 10.23
C VAL A 22 7.15 -1.65 9.30
N ARG A 23 8.26 -2.35 9.10
CA ARG A 23 8.34 -3.50 8.18
C ARG A 23 8.41 -4.80 8.98
N GLN A 24 7.54 -5.73 8.65
CA GLN A 24 7.44 -7.01 9.35
C GLN A 24 6.90 -8.08 8.41
N ARG A 25 7.41 -9.30 8.55
CA ARG A 25 6.73 -10.46 7.94
C ARG A 25 5.52 -10.80 8.80
N VAL A 26 4.37 -10.95 8.17
CA VAL A 26 3.10 -11.12 8.86
C VAL A 26 2.20 -12.08 8.08
N ALA A 27 1.51 -12.96 8.80
CA ALA A 27 0.45 -13.78 8.20
C ALA A 27 -0.76 -12.90 7.85
N PHE A 28 -1.57 -13.32 6.90
CA PHE A 28 -2.71 -12.52 6.43
C PHE A 28 -3.67 -12.14 7.57
N ASP A 29 -3.91 -13.04 8.51
CA ASP A 29 -4.78 -12.75 9.67
C ASP A 29 -4.14 -11.82 10.70
N GLY A 30 -2.83 -11.62 10.64
CA GLY A 30 -2.11 -10.68 11.51
C GLY A 30 -2.02 -9.26 10.97
N ILE A 31 -2.44 -9.01 9.74
CA ILE A 31 -2.33 -7.68 9.11
C ILE A 31 -3.08 -6.58 9.88
N PRO A 32 -4.35 -6.76 10.30
CA PRO A 32 -5.05 -5.71 11.04
C PRO A 32 -4.33 -5.32 12.33
N ALA A 33 -3.81 -6.29 13.10
CA ALA A 33 -3.08 -6.00 14.33
C ALA A 33 -1.77 -5.24 14.05
N LEU A 34 -1.09 -5.56 12.95
CA LEU A 34 0.11 -4.84 12.55
C LEU A 34 -0.20 -3.38 12.22
N PHE A 35 -1.23 -3.10 11.45
CA PHE A 35 -1.65 -1.73 11.15
C PHE A 35 -2.02 -0.97 12.42
N ASP A 36 -2.79 -1.58 13.32
CA ASP A 36 -3.22 -0.95 14.57
C ASP A 36 -2.03 -0.56 15.46
N ARG A 37 -0.95 -1.33 15.44
CA ARG A 37 0.26 -1.06 16.20
C ARG A 37 1.16 -0.06 15.47
N ALA A 38 1.32 -0.22 14.18
CA ALA A 38 2.32 0.50 13.39
C ALA A 38 1.98 1.97 13.18
N PHE A 39 0.75 2.30 12.85
CA PHE A 39 0.39 3.69 12.57
C PHE A 39 0.61 4.63 13.75
N PRO A 40 0.17 4.33 14.98
CA PRO A 40 0.48 5.18 16.13
C PRO A 40 2.00 5.33 16.36
N ALA A 41 2.77 4.25 16.18
CA ALA A 41 4.23 4.30 16.32
C ALA A 41 4.86 5.23 15.26
N ILE A 42 4.43 5.14 14.01
CA ILE A 42 4.93 5.99 12.93
C ILE A 42 4.59 7.45 13.19
N PHE A 43 3.34 7.76 13.50
CA PHE A 43 2.93 9.15 13.76
C PHE A 43 3.62 9.74 14.98
N GLY A 44 3.86 8.94 16.02
CA GLY A 44 4.61 9.36 17.19
C GLY A 44 6.07 9.69 16.84
N ALA A 45 6.73 8.82 16.07
CA ALA A 45 8.11 9.04 15.63
C ALA A 45 8.24 10.27 14.73
N LEU A 46 7.29 10.47 13.82
CA LEU A 46 7.29 11.66 12.95
C LEU A 46 7.08 12.94 13.74
N GLY A 47 6.18 12.92 14.74
CA GLY A 47 5.97 14.08 15.61
C GLY A 47 7.25 14.49 16.35
N GLU A 48 8.00 13.52 16.87
CA GLU A 48 9.29 13.78 17.53
C GLU A 48 10.35 14.30 16.56
N ALA A 49 10.33 13.84 15.31
CA ALA A 49 11.27 14.28 14.27
C ALA A 49 10.89 15.61 13.64
N GLY A 50 9.73 16.17 13.95
CA GLY A 50 9.23 17.40 13.33
C GLY A 50 8.79 17.21 11.88
N LEU A 51 8.48 16.00 11.47
CA LEU A 51 8.01 15.66 10.13
C LEU A 51 6.51 15.44 10.12
N ALA A 52 5.88 15.74 8.99
CA ALA A 52 4.45 15.49 8.79
C ALA A 52 4.25 14.56 7.60
N PRO A 53 3.15 13.76 7.60
CA PRO A 53 2.76 13.02 6.40
C PRO A 53 2.49 13.99 5.25
N ILE A 54 2.94 13.63 4.04
CA ILE A 54 2.72 14.45 2.83
C ILE A 54 1.71 13.83 1.87
N ASP A 55 1.27 12.61 2.15
CA ASP A 55 0.30 11.89 1.34
C ASP A 55 -0.39 10.82 2.20
N ALA A 56 -1.37 10.15 1.63
CA ALA A 56 -2.13 9.10 2.31
C ALA A 56 -1.24 7.93 2.73
N PRO A 57 -1.57 7.24 3.84
CA PRO A 57 -0.80 6.08 4.30
C PRO A 57 -0.88 4.92 3.33
N MET A 58 0.11 4.03 3.42
CA MET A 58 0.30 2.94 2.47
C MET A 58 0.61 1.61 3.18
N GLY A 59 0.34 0.52 2.47
CA GLY A 59 0.88 -0.79 2.78
C GLY A 59 1.70 -1.28 1.60
N VAL A 60 3.01 -1.46 1.77
CA VAL A 60 3.93 -1.87 0.71
C VAL A 60 4.29 -3.34 0.88
N THR A 61 4.02 -4.14 -0.15
CA THR A 61 4.35 -5.57 -0.17
C THR A 61 5.62 -5.80 -0.98
N HIS A 62 6.58 -6.50 -0.38
CA HIS A 62 7.86 -6.85 -0.99
C HIS A 62 7.88 -8.33 -1.36
N GLY A 63 8.23 -8.62 -2.61
CA GLY A 63 8.31 -9.99 -3.11
C GLY A 63 6.93 -10.64 -3.33
N ASP A 64 6.96 -11.93 -3.58
CA ASP A 64 5.73 -12.69 -3.78
C ASP A 64 5.16 -13.13 -2.44
N PRO A 65 3.85 -12.93 -2.20
CA PRO A 65 3.23 -13.42 -0.98
C PRO A 65 3.16 -14.93 -0.96
N GLY A 66 3.50 -15.51 0.20
CA GLY A 66 3.29 -16.92 0.49
C GLY A 66 2.30 -17.05 1.63
N ALA A 67 2.63 -17.86 2.64
CA ALA A 67 1.85 -17.94 3.88
C ALA A 67 1.93 -16.63 4.68
N GLU A 68 3.01 -15.87 4.47
CA GLU A 68 3.24 -14.58 5.08
C GLU A 68 3.59 -13.53 4.02
N LEU A 69 3.28 -12.27 4.32
CA LEU A 69 3.70 -11.12 3.53
C LEU A 69 4.92 -10.46 4.18
N ASP A 70 5.84 -9.96 3.35
CA ASP A 70 6.85 -9.00 3.79
C ASP A 70 6.23 -7.61 3.57
N LEU A 71 5.69 -7.03 4.63
CA LEU A 71 4.82 -5.86 4.58
C LEU A 71 5.45 -4.67 5.32
N SER A 72 5.51 -3.52 4.63
CA SER A 72 5.84 -2.24 5.24
C SER A 72 4.55 -1.44 5.42
N VAL A 73 4.16 -1.18 6.66
CA VAL A 73 3.15 -0.18 6.97
C VAL A 73 3.84 1.16 6.86
N ALA A 74 3.36 2.07 6.02
CA ALA A 74 4.15 3.21 5.58
C ALA A 74 3.36 4.52 5.57
N VAL A 75 4.09 5.62 5.79
CA VAL A 75 3.57 6.97 5.67
C VAL A 75 4.56 7.77 4.81
N PRO A 76 4.13 8.37 3.68
CA PRO A 76 5.00 9.19 2.85
C PRO A 76 5.47 10.46 3.58
N ILE A 77 6.77 10.77 3.45
CA ILE A 77 7.42 11.94 4.07
C ILE A 77 8.30 12.65 3.05
N VAL A 78 8.65 13.89 3.36
CA VAL A 78 9.36 14.77 2.41
C VAL A 78 10.86 14.47 2.31
N SER A 79 11.45 13.82 3.31
CA SER A 79 12.91 13.68 3.42
C SER A 79 13.29 12.37 4.10
N PRO A 80 14.59 11.97 4.05
CA PRO A 80 15.05 10.84 4.83
C PRO A 80 14.75 11.01 6.32
N PHE A 81 14.60 9.90 7.01
CA PHE A 81 14.20 9.82 8.39
C PHE A 81 15.18 8.94 9.17
N VAL A 82 15.61 9.39 10.34
CA VAL A 82 16.46 8.61 11.23
C VAL A 82 15.59 7.64 12.02
N ALA A 83 15.95 6.35 12.00
CA ALA A 83 15.20 5.29 12.69
C ALA A 83 14.93 5.63 14.16
N HIS A 84 13.71 5.37 14.61
CA HIS A 84 13.26 5.60 15.98
C HIS A 84 12.43 4.40 16.44
N GLY A 85 12.98 3.60 17.35
CA GLY A 85 12.34 2.35 17.75
C GLY A 85 12.23 1.38 16.58
N GLU A 86 11.01 0.87 16.33
CA GLU A 86 10.74 0.00 15.19
C GLU A 86 10.44 0.75 13.89
N VAL A 87 10.36 2.09 13.95
CA VAL A 87 10.07 2.91 12.78
C VAL A 87 11.37 3.23 12.05
N THR A 88 11.45 2.87 10.77
CA THR A 88 12.65 3.06 9.96
C THR A 88 12.32 3.84 8.69
N HIS A 89 13.36 4.24 7.96
CA HIS A 89 13.23 4.92 6.67
C HIS A 89 13.31 3.89 5.54
N GLU A 90 12.41 4.02 4.57
CA GLU A 90 12.43 3.21 3.35
C GLU A 90 12.27 4.14 2.14
N VAL A 91 12.96 3.82 1.04
CA VAL A 91 12.80 4.54 -0.22
C VAL A 91 11.96 3.67 -1.15
N LEU A 92 10.83 4.22 -1.60
CA LEU A 92 10.00 3.57 -2.59
C LEU A 92 10.58 3.91 -3.98
N PRO A 93 10.98 2.90 -4.77
CA PRO A 93 11.66 3.19 -6.04
C PRO A 93 10.74 3.83 -7.07
N SER A 94 11.32 4.61 -7.97
CA SER A 94 10.63 5.12 -9.15
C SER A 94 10.44 4.00 -10.17
N GLY A 95 9.53 4.18 -11.09
CA GLY A 95 9.29 3.24 -12.19
C GLY A 95 7.87 3.35 -12.72
N THR A 96 7.54 2.48 -13.68
CA THR A 96 6.20 2.41 -14.24
C THR A 96 5.32 1.56 -13.35
N GLY A 97 4.21 2.12 -12.90
CA GLY A 97 3.22 1.41 -12.08
C GLY A 97 1.96 1.08 -12.87
N ALA A 98 1.52 -0.18 -12.78
CA ALA A 98 0.17 -0.56 -13.19
C ALA A 98 -0.77 -0.22 -12.03
N THR A 99 -1.74 0.63 -12.27
CA THR A 99 -2.59 1.20 -11.22
C THR A 99 -4.04 0.81 -11.38
N LEU A 100 -4.71 0.60 -10.25
CA LEU A 100 -6.13 0.31 -10.19
C LEU A 100 -6.75 0.98 -8.96
N LEU A 101 -7.72 1.87 -9.19
CA LEU A 101 -8.48 2.46 -8.10
C LEU A 101 -9.64 1.53 -7.74
N VAL A 102 -9.69 1.10 -6.47
CA VAL A 102 -10.76 0.24 -5.95
C VAL A 102 -11.64 1.07 -5.02
N ARG A 103 -12.92 1.17 -5.38
CA ARG A 103 -13.92 1.80 -4.53
C ARG A 103 -14.75 0.72 -3.86
N GLY A 104 -14.93 0.88 -2.56
CA GLY A 104 -15.77 0.00 -1.75
C GLY A 104 -15.00 -0.77 -0.70
N ASP A 105 -15.64 -1.80 -0.17
CA ASP A 105 -15.15 -2.63 0.92
C ASP A 105 -13.80 -3.28 0.58
N TYR A 106 -12.93 -3.40 1.58
CA TYR A 106 -11.64 -4.09 1.45
C TYR A 106 -11.80 -5.57 1.04
N ALA A 107 -12.97 -6.18 1.25
CA ALA A 107 -13.25 -7.52 0.74
C ALA A 107 -13.14 -7.63 -0.79
N ARG A 108 -13.20 -6.50 -1.51
CA ARG A 108 -13.04 -6.47 -2.96
C ARG A 108 -11.58 -6.53 -3.41
N LEU A 109 -10.63 -6.34 -2.50
CA LEU A 109 -9.20 -6.24 -2.86
C LEU A 109 -8.65 -7.51 -3.52
N ALA A 110 -9.04 -8.69 -3.04
CA ALA A 110 -8.58 -9.95 -3.64
C ALA A 110 -8.97 -10.04 -5.12
N ALA A 111 -10.22 -9.74 -5.45
CA ALA A 111 -10.70 -9.73 -6.84
C ALA A 111 -10.04 -8.63 -7.65
N ALA A 112 -9.77 -7.47 -7.03
CA ALA A 112 -9.08 -6.36 -7.68
C ALA A 112 -7.66 -6.73 -8.08
N TYR A 113 -6.92 -7.42 -7.21
CA TYR A 113 -5.59 -7.93 -7.53
C TYR A 113 -5.60 -8.93 -8.67
N GLU A 114 -6.55 -9.86 -8.68
CA GLU A 114 -6.70 -10.81 -9.78
C GLU A 114 -6.93 -10.09 -11.11
N HIS A 115 -7.82 -9.09 -11.10
CA HIS A 115 -8.11 -8.26 -12.28
C HIS A 115 -6.85 -7.52 -12.76
N LEU A 116 -6.11 -6.90 -11.84
CA LEU A 116 -4.92 -6.13 -12.16
C LEU A 116 -3.79 -7.03 -12.70
N PHE A 117 -3.51 -8.15 -12.06
CA PHE A 117 -2.46 -9.07 -12.52
C PHE A 117 -2.81 -9.72 -13.87
N ALA A 118 -4.08 -10.04 -14.12
CA ALA A 118 -4.51 -10.53 -15.43
C ALA A 118 -4.29 -9.48 -16.51
N TRP A 119 -4.61 -8.21 -16.22
CA TRP A 119 -4.37 -7.11 -17.15
C TRP A 119 -2.87 -6.90 -17.42
N ILE A 120 -2.03 -6.97 -16.38
CA ILE A 120 -0.56 -6.86 -16.51
C ILE A 120 -0.04 -7.94 -17.47
N ALA A 121 -0.49 -9.19 -17.28
CA ALA A 121 -0.09 -10.30 -18.15
C ALA A 121 -0.56 -10.08 -19.60
N ASP A 122 -1.78 -9.58 -19.79
CA ASP A 122 -2.34 -9.30 -21.12
C ASP A 122 -1.56 -8.18 -21.84
N GLN A 123 -0.88 -7.30 -21.11
CA GLN A 123 -0.03 -6.25 -21.67
C GLN A 123 1.42 -6.71 -21.91
N ASP A 124 1.71 -7.98 -21.69
CA ASP A 124 3.08 -8.54 -21.77
C ASP A 124 4.07 -7.87 -20.81
N LEU A 125 3.58 -7.42 -19.66
CA LEU A 125 4.39 -6.78 -18.62
C LEU A 125 4.70 -7.78 -17.50
N THR A 126 5.78 -7.53 -16.77
CA THR A 126 6.22 -8.38 -15.66
C THR A 126 6.28 -7.58 -14.36
N PRO A 127 5.62 -8.04 -13.29
CA PRO A 127 5.76 -7.40 -11.97
C PRO A 127 7.21 -7.43 -11.47
N ARG A 128 7.66 -6.33 -10.86
CA ARG A 128 9.02 -6.19 -10.36
C ARG A 128 9.24 -6.73 -8.95
N GLY A 129 8.17 -7.22 -8.30
CA GLY A 129 8.26 -7.74 -6.94
C GLY A 129 8.03 -6.70 -5.85
N ILE A 130 7.52 -5.53 -6.21
CA ILE A 130 7.09 -4.52 -5.24
C ILE A 130 5.75 -3.93 -5.68
N ALA A 131 4.82 -3.88 -4.74
CA ALA A 131 3.47 -3.35 -4.96
C ALA A 131 2.99 -2.66 -3.69
N TRP A 132 2.05 -1.75 -3.82
CA TRP A 132 1.48 -1.10 -2.65
C TRP A 132 0.01 -0.77 -2.81
N GLU A 133 -0.64 -0.61 -1.67
CA GLU A 133 -1.98 -0.05 -1.53
C GLU A 133 -1.83 1.30 -0.86
N GLN A 134 -2.47 2.31 -1.40
CA GLN A 134 -2.56 3.62 -0.76
C GLN A 134 -3.99 3.86 -0.34
N TYR A 135 -4.20 4.15 0.93
CA TYR A 135 -5.52 4.27 1.53
C TYR A 135 -5.96 5.73 1.46
N LEU A 136 -6.71 6.06 0.41
CA LEU A 136 -7.07 7.44 0.09
C LEU A 136 -8.15 8.01 1.00
N THR A 137 -8.93 7.13 1.64
CA THR A 137 -9.97 7.54 2.60
C THR A 137 -9.67 6.96 3.96
N GLU A 138 -9.97 7.73 5.03
CA GLU A 138 -9.89 7.21 6.38
C GLU A 138 -11.18 6.46 6.72
N PRO A 139 -11.09 5.18 7.17
CA PRO A 139 -12.28 4.50 7.68
C PRO A 139 -12.77 5.20 8.94
N GLU A 140 -14.01 5.67 8.93
CA GLU A 140 -14.64 6.26 10.12
C GLU A 140 -15.48 5.21 10.83
N PRO A 141 -15.46 5.16 12.19
CA PRO A 141 -16.37 4.29 12.93
C PRO A 141 -17.81 4.57 12.53
N GLY A 142 -18.52 3.53 12.04
CA GLY A 142 -19.90 3.68 11.55
C GLY A 142 -20.00 4.27 10.16
N GLY A 143 -18.87 4.51 9.48
CA GLY A 143 -18.86 4.98 8.09
C GLY A 143 -19.31 3.90 7.11
N ASP A 144 -19.66 4.32 5.89
CA ASP A 144 -20.07 3.42 4.82
C ASP A 144 -18.84 2.85 4.10
N PRO A 145 -18.57 1.52 4.20
CA PRO A 145 -17.43 0.91 3.49
C PRO A 145 -17.48 1.08 1.98
N ALA A 146 -18.66 1.31 1.40
CA ALA A 146 -18.80 1.56 -0.04
C ALA A 146 -18.11 2.84 -0.50
N LEU A 147 -17.83 3.77 0.43
CA LEU A 147 -17.15 5.04 0.14
C LEU A 147 -15.63 4.95 0.25
N ASN A 148 -15.09 3.82 0.69
CA ASN A 148 -13.63 3.64 0.79
C ASN A 148 -12.99 3.66 -0.59
N GLU A 149 -11.82 4.29 -0.67
CA GLU A 149 -11.02 4.31 -1.90
C GLU A 149 -9.60 3.81 -1.60
N THR A 150 -9.17 2.81 -2.33
CA THR A 150 -7.83 2.24 -2.22
C THR A 150 -7.20 2.23 -3.61
N LEU A 151 -6.02 2.84 -3.73
CA LEU A 151 -5.26 2.80 -4.97
C LEU A 151 -4.24 1.67 -4.88
N ILE A 152 -4.33 0.71 -5.79
CA ILE A 152 -3.34 -0.36 -5.92
C ILE A 152 -2.34 0.03 -6.99
N VAL A 153 -1.04 -0.13 -6.70
CA VAL A 153 0.03 0.10 -7.66
C VAL A 153 0.96 -1.10 -7.64
N VAL A 154 1.21 -1.67 -8.81
CA VAL A 154 2.18 -2.76 -9.00
C VAL A 154 3.26 -2.25 -9.95
N LEU A 155 4.51 -2.15 -9.48
CA LEU A 155 5.61 -1.77 -10.37
C LEU A 155 5.88 -2.89 -11.37
N VAL A 156 6.05 -2.50 -12.63
CA VAL A 156 6.21 -3.42 -13.75
C VAL A 156 7.40 -3.04 -14.63
N ASP A 157 7.89 -4.05 -15.33
CA ASP A 157 8.90 -3.90 -16.38
C ASP A 157 8.31 -4.17 -17.76
#